data_2713354343a6584127c53bf352dd3b75
#
_entry.id   2713354343a6584127c53bf352dd3b75
#
_cell.length_a   1.000
_cell.length_b   1.000
_cell.length_c   1.000
_cell.angle_alpha   90.00
_cell.angle_beta   90.00
_cell.angle_gamma   90.00
#
_symmetry.space_group_name_H-M   'P 1'
#
loop_
_entity.id
_entity.type
_entity.pdbx_description
1 polymer ?
#
loop_
_entity_poly.entity_id
_entity_poly.type
_entity_poly.pdbx_seq_one_letter_code
_entity_poly.pdbx_strand_id
1 'polypeptide(L)'
;MSSPGGEAGSEDRGATSRSAAPGSGESRAGEESFWSGYDLLWGDNADTAVTRRSPLDRTRIVRAALRVADAEGLAALTMRRVATELGTGAMSLYRHVPGKEALVSLMIDEALGEDVLPDQPSGDWRGDLRLVASMMWDFIQRHPWYPEAVMERPPITPRGLAAFEFALSMLDNTGLPPNERVVIVATVTSTVINAAQNAAAEARARSRFRVTDEEIVSSVSAFLGPILERGDYPRLREALTSDNRLDPKQEMQVSIELILDGAAARIAAT
;
A
#
# COMPACT_ATOMS: atom_id res chain seq x y z
N MET A 1 -53.85 -59.75 -0.02
CA MET A 1 -54.87 -58.86 0.59
C MET A 1 -54.19 -57.59 1.05
N SER A 2 -54.66 -56.50 0.49
CA SER A 2 -54.68 -55.10 0.96
C SER A 2 -53.36 -54.34 1.04
N SER A 3 -53.10 -53.57 0.03
CA SER A 3 -52.64 -52.18 0.14
C SER A 3 -53.71 -51.35 0.77
N PRO A 4 -53.48 -50.13 1.32
CA PRO A 4 -52.96 -49.01 0.53
C PRO A 4 -52.16 -47.96 1.30
N GLY A 5 -51.75 -46.94 0.58
CA GLY A 5 -51.72 -45.55 1.02
C GLY A 5 -50.37 -44.92 1.00
N GLY A 6 -50.17 -44.17 -0.04
CA GLY A 6 -49.20 -43.17 -0.28
C GLY A 6 -49.37 -41.92 0.51
N GLU A 7 -48.30 -41.16 0.63
CA GLU A 7 -48.35 -39.70 0.68
C GLU A 7 -46.95 -39.15 0.40
N ALA A 8 -46.90 -38.28 -0.58
CA ALA A 8 -45.75 -37.50 -0.97
C ALA A 8 -45.55 -36.35 0.02
N GLY A 9 -44.40 -36.31 0.67
CA GLY A 9 -43.96 -35.17 1.46
C GLY A 9 -42.96 -34.33 0.63
N SER A 10 -43.41 -33.14 0.22
CA SER A 10 -42.62 -32.10 -0.41
C SER A 10 -41.60 -31.54 0.55
N GLU A 11 -40.31 -31.65 0.26
CA GLU A 11 -39.28 -30.97 0.99
C GLU A 11 -39.31 -29.48 0.65
N ASP A 12 -39.80 -28.72 1.60
CA ASP A 12 -39.72 -27.26 1.65
C ASP A 12 -38.27 -26.85 1.90
N ARG A 13 -37.62 -26.24 0.89
CA ARG A 13 -36.32 -25.62 1.06
C ARG A 13 -36.48 -24.30 1.76
N GLY A 14 -36.37 -24.33 3.07
CA GLY A 14 -36.33 -23.15 3.92
C GLY A 14 -35.20 -22.18 3.50
N ALA A 15 -35.57 -21.10 2.83
CA ALA A 15 -34.74 -19.93 2.65
C ALA A 15 -34.49 -19.32 4.03
N THR A 16 -33.26 -19.45 4.52
CA THR A 16 -32.80 -18.72 5.71
C THR A 16 -32.76 -17.22 5.42
N SER A 17 -33.83 -16.53 5.78
CA SER A 17 -33.84 -15.08 5.82
C SER A 17 -32.82 -14.62 6.86
N ARG A 18 -31.74 -13.99 6.39
CA ARG A 18 -30.85 -13.22 7.27
C ARG A 18 -31.67 -12.10 7.90
N SER A 19 -32.00 -12.24 9.17
CA SER A 19 -32.52 -11.17 9.98
C SER A 19 -31.51 -10.03 10.02
N ALA A 20 -31.85 -8.93 9.37
CA ALA A 20 -31.10 -7.68 9.47
C ALA A 20 -31.41 -7.06 10.85
N ALA A 21 -30.40 -7.02 11.72
CA ALA A 21 -30.45 -6.20 12.93
C ALA A 21 -30.49 -4.70 12.53
N PRO A 22 -31.25 -3.85 13.22
CA PRO A 22 -31.32 -2.42 12.94
C PRO A 22 -30.06 -1.75 13.52
N GLY A 23 -29.02 -1.61 12.70
CA GLY A 23 -27.83 -0.82 12.97
C GLY A 23 -27.87 0.46 12.15
N SER A 24 -27.78 1.57 12.85
CA SER A 24 -27.76 2.98 12.47
C SER A 24 -27.35 3.31 11.01
N GLY A 25 -28.07 4.22 10.38
CA GLY A 25 -27.80 4.68 8.99
C GLY A 25 -26.41 5.27 8.76
N GLU A 26 -25.73 5.72 9.81
CA GLU A 26 -24.34 6.21 9.75
C GLU A 26 -23.32 5.10 9.46
N SER A 27 -23.53 3.87 9.95
CA SER A 27 -22.66 2.72 9.67
C SER A 27 -22.70 2.32 8.19
N ARG A 28 -23.89 2.33 7.56
CA ARG A 28 -24.06 1.99 6.14
C ARG A 28 -23.45 3.03 5.21
N ALA A 29 -23.62 4.31 5.52
CA ALA A 29 -23.02 5.39 4.71
C ALA A 29 -21.48 5.34 4.77
N GLY A 30 -20.90 5.00 5.91
CA GLY A 30 -19.47 4.80 6.08
C GLY A 30 -18.94 3.59 5.29
N GLU A 31 -19.66 2.47 5.30
CA GLU A 31 -19.32 1.28 4.53
C GLU A 31 -19.42 1.53 3.02
N GLU A 32 -20.49 2.15 2.54
CA GLU A 32 -20.65 2.51 1.13
C GLU A 32 -19.55 3.46 0.65
N SER A 33 -19.16 4.42 1.49
CA SER A 33 -18.04 5.34 1.17
C SER A 33 -16.71 4.59 1.11
N PHE A 34 -16.46 3.65 2.03
CA PHE A 34 -15.23 2.85 2.04
C PHE A 34 -15.06 2.01 0.77
N TRP A 35 -16.13 1.34 0.30
CA TRP A 35 -16.09 0.47 -0.87
C TRP A 35 -16.23 1.20 -2.21
N SER A 36 -16.63 2.46 -2.20
CA SER A 36 -16.98 3.24 -3.38
C SER A 36 -15.95 3.24 -4.52
N GLY A 37 -14.67 3.14 -4.23
CA GLY A 37 -13.62 3.09 -5.27
C GLY A 37 -13.36 1.68 -5.80
N TYR A 38 -13.53 0.69 -4.94
CA TYR A 38 -13.30 -0.71 -5.30
C TYR A 38 -14.38 -1.22 -6.27
N ASP A 39 -15.64 -0.79 -6.12
CA ASP A 39 -16.71 -1.13 -7.05
C ASP A 39 -16.41 -0.69 -8.49
N LEU A 40 -15.72 0.44 -8.65
CA LEU A 40 -15.31 0.93 -9.96
C LEU A 40 -14.17 0.12 -10.59
N LEU A 41 -13.40 -0.57 -9.78
CA LEU A 41 -12.26 -1.40 -10.21
C LEU A 41 -12.68 -2.85 -10.48
N TRP A 42 -13.64 -3.38 -9.71
CA TRP A 42 -14.07 -4.77 -9.77
C TRP A 42 -15.41 -5.00 -10.46
N GLY A 43 -16.17 -3.93 -10.75
CA GLY A 43 -17.49 -4.03 -11.39
C GLY A 43 -17.38 -4.28 -12.89
N ASP A 44 -18.49 -4.76 -13.50
CA ASP A 44 -18.61 -5.02 -14.94
C ASP A 44 -18.35 -3.79 -15.83
N ASN A 45 -18.27 -2.61 -15.23
CA ASN A 45 -17.93 -1.35 -15.91
C ASN A 45 -16.41 -1.06 -15.97
N ALA A 46 -15.56 -1.96 -15.50
CA ALA A 46 -14.11 -1.80 -15.57
C ALA A 46 -13.63 -1.74 -17.03
N ASP A 47 -14.24 -2.53 -17.93
CA ASP A 47 -13.89 -2.62 -19.36
C ASP A 47 -14.65 -1.65 -20.28
N THR A 48 -15.73 -1.02 -19.82
CA THR A 48 -16.54 -0.16 -20.71
C THR A 48 -15.94 1.24 -20.97
N ALA A 49 -14.82 1.56 -20.35
CA ALA A 49 -14.11 2.83 -20.54
C ALA A 49 -13.46 2.99 -21.93
N VAL A 50 -13.42 1.94 -22.76
CA VAL A 50 -12.70 1.93 -24.06
C VAL A 50 -13.53 2.52 -25.21
N THR A 51 -14.84 2.72 -25.07
CA THR A 51 -15.73 2.90 -26.26
C THR A 51 -16.26 4.31 -26.52
N ARG A 52 -15.86 5.34 -25.79
CA ARG A 52 -16.15 6.74 -26.20
C ARG A 52 -14.98 7.65 -25.90
N ARG A 53 -14.35 8.20 -26.93
CA ARG A 53 -13.45 9.35 -26.86
C ARG A 53 -14.22 10.58 -26.32
N SER A 54 -14.54 10.55 -25.02
CA SER A 54 -14.96 11.73 -24.29
C SER A 54 -13.72 12.61 -24.05
N PRO A 55 -13.82 13.93 -24.19
CA PRO A 55 -12.72 14.83 -23.81
C PRO A 55 -12.29 14.67 -22.35
N LEU A 56 -13.15 14.08 -21.51
CA LEU A 56 -12.90 13.73 -20.11
C LEU A 56 -13.35 12.29 -19.87
N ASP A 57 -12.41 11.43 -19.47
CA ASP A 57 -12.62 10.05 -19.08
C ASP A 57 -11.97 9.76 -17.72
N ARG A 58 -12.26 8.57 -17.15
CA ARG A 58 -11.73 8.15 -15.84
C ARG A 58 -10.21 8.12 -15.84
N THR A 59 -9.58 7.58 -16.87
CA THR A 59 -8.11 7.46 -16.97
C THR A 59 -7.44 8.83 -16.93
N ARG A 60 -7.98 9.83 -17.64
CA ARG A 60 -7.44 11.19 -17.61
C ARG A 60 -7.60 11.86 -16.25
N ILE A 61 -8.72 11.60 -15.56
CA ILE A 61 -8.96 12.12 -14.20
C ILE A 61 -7.92 11.50 -13.22
N VAL A 62 -7.74 10.18 -13.26
CA VAL A 62 -6.79 9.47 -12.40
C VAL A 62 -5.35 9.96 -12.65
N ARG A 63 -4.93 10.09 -13.91
CA ARG A 63 -3.58 10.57 -14.24
C ARG A 63 -3.37 12.03 -13.85
N ALA A 64 -4.39 12.88 -13.91
CA ALA A 64 -4.29 14.24 -13.40
C ALA A 64 -4.18 14.25 -11.86
N ALA A 65 -4.92 13.38 -11.19
CA ALA A 65 -4.86 13.23 -9.74
C ALA A 65 -3.48 12.71 -9.28
N LEU A 66 -2.89 11.75 -10.00
CA LEU A 66 -1.52 11.27 -9.76
C LEU A 66 -0.53 12.43 -9.83
N ARG A 67 -0.53 13.22 -10.90
CA ARG A 67 0.37 14.39 -11.01
C ARG A 67 0.20 15.38 -9.86
N VAL A 68 -1.04 15.65 -9.44
CA VAL A 68 -1.30 16.55 -8.29
C VAL A 68 -0.74 15.96 -7.01
N ALA A 69 -0.99 14.67 -6.75
CA ALA A 69 -0.53 14.01 -5.54
C ALA A 69 1.01 13.87 -5.50
N ASP A 70 1.65 13.56 -6.63
CA ASP A 70 3.11 13.46 -6.74
C ASP A 70 3.78 14.81 -6.48
N ALA A 71 3.20 15.90 -6.96
CA ALA A 71 3.76 17.24 -6.82
C ALA A 71 3.43 17.91 -5.48
N GLU A 72 2.22 17.73 -4.95
CA GLU A 72 1.66 18.52 -3.86
C GLU A 72 1.29 17.67 -2.62
N GLY A 73 1.34 16.34 -2.73
CA GLY A 73 0.95 15.40 -1.68
C GLY A 73 -0.55 15.11 -1.63
N LEU A 74 -0.92 14.08 -0.85
CA LEU A 74 -2.31 13.60 -0.73
C LEU A 74 -3.24 14.63 -0.07
N ALA A 75 -2.72 15.45 0.83
CA ALA A 75 -3.47 16.50 1.51
C ALA A 75 -4.00 17.58 0.53
N ALA A 76 -3.25 17.90 -0.52
CA ALA A 76 -3.65 18.86 -1.56
C ALA A 76 -4.67 18.27 -2.55
N LEU A 77 -4.79 16.94 -2.60
CA LEU A 77 -5.69 16.25 -3.52
C LEU A 77 -7.16 16.51 -3.14
N THR A 78 -7.83 17.29 -3.95
CA THR A 78 -9.28 17.54 -3.88
C THR A 78 -9.90 17.45 -5.27
N MET A 79 -11.19 17.11 -5.37
CA MET A 79 -11.91 17.08 -6.66
C MET A 79 -11.80 18.42 -7.40
N ARG A 80 -11.79 19.52 -6.65
CA ARG A 80 -11.63 20.88 -7.21
C ARG A 80 -10.21 21.09 -7.77
N ARG A 81 -9.16 20.67 -7.03
CA ARG A 81 -7.77 20.81 -7.49
C ARG A 81 -7.53 20.00 -8.77
N VAL A 82 -8.04 18.75 -8.82
CA VAL A 82 -7.95 17.89 -10.02
C VAL A 82 -8.74 18.49 -11.21
N ALA A 83 -9.91 19.07 -10.96
CA ALA A 83 -10.69 19.74 -11.99
C ALA A 83 -9.93 20.96 -12.57
N THR A 84 -9.26 21.73 -11.71
CA THR A 84 -8.39 22.84 -12.13
C THR A 84 -7.24 22.34 -13.00
N GLU A 85 -6.59 21.22 -12.61
CA GLU A 85 -5.52 20.57 -13.40
C GLU A 85 -5.99 20.19 -14.82
N LEU A 86 -7.24 19.78 -14.94
CA LEU A 86 -7.85 19.35 -16.20
C LEU A 86 -8.51 20.51 -17.00
N GLY A 87 -8.54 21.72 -16.44
CA GLY A 87 -9.21 22.85 -17.07
C GLY A 87 -10.74 22.69 -17.17
N THR A 88 -11.37 21.99 -16.20
CA THR A 88 -12.80 21.70 -16.21
C THR A 88 -13.47 22.03 -14.87
N GLY A 89 -14.80 21.91 -14.80
CA GLY A 89 -15.55 22.08 -13.55
C GLY A 89 -15.58 20.78 -12.71
N ALA A 90 -15.52 20.89 -11.39
CA ALA A 90 -15.54 19.73 -10.48
C ALA A 90 -16.77 18.83 -10.67
N MET A 91 -17.94 19.39 -11.00
CA MET A 91 -19.15 18.62 -11.27
C MET A 91 -19.01 17.65 -12.45
N SER A 92 -18.10 17.95 -13.39
CA SER A 92 -17.82 17.05 -14.52
C SER A 92 -17.09 15.78 -14.06
N LEU A 93 -16.24 15.89 -13.04
CA LEU A 93 -15.51 14.75 -12.48
C LEU A 93 -16.43 13.79 -11.73
N TYR A 94 -17.38 14.31 -10.97
CA TYR A 94 -18.31 13.49 -10.16
C TYR A 94 -19.16 12.52 -11.00
N ARG A 95 -19.32 12.77 -12.29
CA ARG A 95 -19.98 11.83 -13.22
C ARG A 95 -19.15 10.59 -13.54
N HIS A 96 -17.84 10.66 -13.30
CA HIS A 96 -16.88 9.58 -13.60
C HIS A 96 -16.31 8.93 -12.31
N VAL A 97 -16.14 9.74 -11.26
CA VAL A 97 -15.56 9.33 -9.99
C VAL A 97 -16.38 9.98 -8.86
N PRO A 98 -17.05 9.21 -8.00
CA PRO A 98 -18.03 9.73 -7.05
C PRO A 98 -17.44 10.58 -5.92
N GLY A 99 -16.13 10.52 -5.68
CA GLY A 99 -15.48 11.30 -4.63
C GLY A 99 -13.97 11.09 -4.55
N LYS A 100 -13.34 11.75 -3.55
CA LYS A 100 -11.90 11.67 -3.31
C LYS A 100 -11.49 10.24 -2.95
N GLU A 101 -12.26 9.56 -2.14
CA GLU A 101 -11.99 8.20 -1.67
C GLU A 101 -11.92 7.22 -2.84
N ALA A 102 -12.90 7.28 -3.72
CA ALA A 102 -12.93 6.50 -4.95
C ALA A 102 -11.74 6.84 -5.87
N LEU A 103 -11.40 8.13 -5.97
CA LEU A 103 -10.27 8.59 -6.76
C LEU A 103 -8.95 8.03 -6.23
N VAL A 104 -8.75 8.02 -4.91
CA VAL A 104 -7.53 7.46 -4.29
C VAL A 104 -7.41 5.96 -4.57
N SER A 105 -8.49 5.18 -4.49
CA SER A 105 -8.45 3.75 -4.84
C SER A 105 -8.06 3.52 -6.31
N LEU A 106 -8.60 4.33 -7.22
CA LEU A 106 -8.23 4.27 -8.64
C LEU A 106 -6.78 4.71 -8.88
N MET A 107 -6.28 5.69 -8.14
CA MET A 107 -4.87 6.13 -8.20
C MET A 107 -3.92 5.04 -7.72
N ILE A 108 -4.24 4.37 -6.61
CA ILE A 108 -3.45 3.24 -6.09
C ILE A 108 -3.33 2.16 -7.17
N ASP A 109 -4.45 1.78 -7.79
CA ASP A 109 -4.43 0.76 -8.86
C ASP A 109 -3.62 1.20 -10.07
N GLU A 110 -3.85 2.41 -10.60
CA GLU A 110 -3.13 2.92 -11.78
C GLU A 110 -1.62 3.02 -11.51
N ALA A 111 -1.22 3.54 -10.35
CA ALA A 111 0.19 3.67 -9.99
C ALA A 111 0.89 2.31 -9.86
N LEU A 112 0.25 1.32 -9.22
CA LEU A 112 0.79 -0.04 -9.12
C LEU A 112 0.93 -0.74 -10.48
N GLY A 113 0.31 -0.23 -11.52
CA GLY A 113 0.44 -0.75 -12.89
C GLY A 113 1.56 -0.10 -13.71
N GLU A 114 2.28 0.87 -13.16
CA GLU A 114 3.39 1.53 -13.86
C GLU A 114 4.64 0.64 -13.93
N ASP A 115 4.86 -0.17 -12.90
CA ASP A 115 5.98 -1.11 -12.85
C ASP A 115 5.54 -2.49 -13.37
N VAL A 116 6.30 -3.01 -14.30
CA VAL A 116 6.07 -4.36 -14.85
C VAL A 116 6.77 -5.38 -13.95
N LEU A 117 5.96 -6.17 -13.25
CA LEU A 117 6.46 -7.34 -12.53
C LEU A 117 6.93 -8.41 -13.50
N PRO A 118 7.95 -9.22 -13.16
CA PRO A 118 8.28 -10.41 -13.93
C PRO A 118 7.08 -11.34 -14.07
N ASP A 119 6.98 -12.08 -15.18
CA ASP A 119 5.87 -13.01 -15.41
C ASP A 119 5.84 -14.15 -14.38
N GLN A 120 7.01 -14.56 -13.86
CA GLN A 120 7.17 -15.62 -12.87
C GLN A 120 8.32 -15.31 -11.92
N PRO A 121 8.30 -15.81 -10.66
CA PRO A 121 9.45 -15.78 -9.75
C PRO A 121 10.67 -16.49 -10.37
N SER A 122 11.86 -16.02 -10.01
CA SER A 122 13.12 -16.60 -10.52
C SER A 122 13.44 -17.98 -9.96
N GLY A 123 12.82 -18.35 -8.83
CA GLY A 123 13.12 -19.54 -8.04
C GLY A 123 14.13 -19.26 -6.90
N ASP A 124 14.79 -18.13 -6.89
CA ASP A 124 15.52 -17.59 -5.73
C ASP A 124 14.59 -16.66 -4.93
N TRP A 125 13.80 -17.24 -4.03
CA TRP A 125 12.85 -16.50 -3.19
C TRP A 125 13.48 -15.31 -2.47
N ARG A 126 14.75 -15.44 -2.07
CA ARG A 126 15.48 -14.39 -1.35
C ARG A 126 15.82 -13.23 -2.28
N GLY A 127 16.35 -13.54 -3.46
CA GLY A 127 16.62 -12.57 -4.52
C GLY A 127 15.35 -11.87 -5.00
N ASP A 128 14.27 -12.61 -5.17
CA ASP A 128 12.97 -12.10 -5.61
C ASP A 128 12.37 -11.11 -4.59
N LEU A 129 12.40 -11.43 -3.29
CA LEU A 129 11.92 -10.52 -2.24
C LEU A 129 12.78 -9.26 -2.11
N ARG A 130 14.12 -9.34 -2.31
CA ARG A 130 14.99 -8.16 -2.41
C ARG A 130 14.60 -7.26 -3.59
N LEU A 131 14.34 -7.87 -4.75
CA LEU A 131 13.92 -7.15 -5.94
C LEU A 131 12.62 -6.40 -5.67
N VAL A 132 11.60 -7.07 -5.14
CA VAL A 132 10.31 -6.44 -4.79
C VAL A 132 10.48 -5.31 -3.77
N ALA A 133 11.31 -5.50 -2.75
CA ALA A 133 11.60 -4.44 -1.78
C ALA A 133 12.26 -3.22 -2.44
N SER A 134 13.20 -3.44 -3.36
CA SER A 134 13.84 -2.35 -4.12
C SER A 134 12.86 -1.65 -5.07
N MET A 135 12.04 -2.41 -5.80
CA MET A 135 11.00 -1.84 -6.68
C MET A 135 9.99 -1.01 -5.89
N MET A 136 9.52 -1.51 -4.75
CA MET A 136 8.61 -0.78 -3.86
C MET A 136 9.24 0.50 -3.32
N TRP A 137 10.53 0.47 -2.93
CA TRP A 137 11.25 1.67 -2.52
C TRP A 137 11.25 2.72 -3.65
N ASP A 138 11.68 2.33 -4.85
CA ASP A 138 11.78 3.23 -5.99
C ASP A 138 10.39 3.73 -6.45
N PHE A 139 9.35 2.89 -6.34
CA PHE A 139 7.96 3.26 -6.54
C PHE A 139 7.51 4.35 -5.55
N ILE A 140 7.78 4.21 -4.26
CA ILE A 140 7.40 5.21 -3.25
C ILE A 140 8.16 6.52 -3.45
N GLN A 141 9.40 6.49 -3.97
CA GLN A 141 10.12 7.73 -4.32
C GLN A 141 9.42 8.48 -5.45
N ARG A 142 8.79 7.79 -6.40
CA ARG A 142 7.97 8.43 -7.46
C ARG A 142 6.60 8.89 -6.94
N HIS A 143 6.02 8.14 -6.00
CA HIS A 143 4.69 8.34 -5.44
C HIS A 143 4.73 8.54 -3.92
N PRO A 144 5.26 9.67 -3.41
CA PRO A 144 5.45 9.89 -1.97
C PRO A 144 4.15 9.92 -1.15
N TRP A 145 3.00 10.02 -1.82
CA TRP A 145 1.66 9.98 -1.23
C TRP A 145 1.17 8.55 -0.95
N TYR A 146 1.75 7.53 -1.61
CA TYR A 146 1.30 6.14 -1.54
C TYR A 146 1.28 5.57 -0.11
N PRO A 147 2.33 5.74 0.72
CA PRO A 147 2.31 5.25 2.09
C PRO A 147 1.15 5.77 2.93
N GLU A 148 0.80 7.06 2.79
CA GLU A 148 -0.34 7.67 3.47
C GLU A 148 -1.66 7.08 2.95
N ALA A 149 -1.78 6.94 1.63
CA ALA A 149 -2.99 6.42 0.99
C ALA A 149 -3.31 4.98 1.41
N VAL A 150 -2.31 4.08 1.48
CA VAL A 150 -2.55 2.67 1.85
C VAL A 150 -2.81 2.45 3.33
N MET A 151 -2.46 3.39 4.19
CA MET A 151 -2.85 3.35 5.61
C MET A 151 -4.35 3.61 5.79
N GLU A 152 -4.94 4.46 4.95
CA GLU A 152 -6.37 4.77 4.97
C GLU A 152 -7.17 3.78 4.11
N ARG A 153 -6.60 3.34 3.01
CA ARG A 153 -7.27 2.48 2.01
C ARG A 153 -6.36 1.34 1.59
N PRO A 154 -6.55 0.12 2.13
CA PRO A 154 -5.79 -1.06 1.73
C PRO A 154 -5.80 -1.26 0.21
N PRO A 155 -4.69 -1.72 -0.41
CA PRO A 155 -4.59 -1.88 -1.86
C PRO A 155 -5.34 -3.14 -2.36
N ILE A 156 -6.64 -3.26 -2.00
CA ILE A 156 -7.55 -4.34 -2.44
C ILE A 156 -8.04 -4.01 -3.86
N THR A 157 -7.13 -3.70 -4.73
CA THR A 157 -7.35 -3.36 -6.13
C THR A 157 -6.89 -4.51 -7.02
N PRO A 158 -7.32 -4.62 -8.29
CA PRO A 158 -6.86 -5.68 -9.18
C PRO A 158 -5.34 -5.80 -9.24
N ARG A 159 -4.62 -4.70 -9.44
CA ARG A 159 -3.16 -4.68 -9.51
C ARG A 159 -2.51 -4.87 -8.14
N GLY A 160 -3.11 -4.34 -7.08
CA GLY A 160 -2.64 -4.55 -5.70
C GLY A 160 -2.70 -6.03 -5.30
N LEU A 161 -3.82 -6.71 -5.58
CA LEU A 161 -3.93 -8.14 -5.31
C LEU A 161 -3.02 -8.98 -6.22
N ALA A 162 -2.88 -8.62 -7.49
CA ALA A 162 -1.95 -9.30 -8.40
C ALA A 162 -0.48 -9.18 -7.92
N ALA A 163 -0.07 -8.00 -7.47
CA ALA A 163 1.27 -7.79 -6.91
C ALA A 163 1.49 -8.61 -5.63
N PHE A 164 0.48 -8.67 -4.76
CA PHE A 164 0.55 -9.47 -3.53
C PHE A 164 0.59 -10.97 -3.80
N GLU A 165 -0.24 -11.47 -4.72
CA GLU A 165 -0.24 -12.87 -5.19
C GLU A 165 1.12 -13.25 -5.78
N PHE A 166 1.68 -12.40 -6.64
CA PHE A 166 3.01 -12.59 -7.18
C PHE A 166 4.06 -12.70 -6.07
N ALA A 167 4.03 -11.81 -5.07
CA ALA A 167 4.96 -11.86 -3.95
C ALA A 167 4.80 -13.14 -3.10
N LEU A 168 3.58 -13.64 -2.92
CA LEU A 168 3.32 -14.92 -2.24
C LEU A 168 3.88 -16.10 -3.03
N SER A 169 3.77 -16.09 -4.38
CA SER A 169 4.25 -17.16 -5.24
C SER A 169 5.77 -17.36 -5.19
N MET A 170 6.54 -16.32 -4.82
CA MET A 170 7.99 -16.45 -4.58
C MET A 170 8.34 -17.45 -3.46
N LEU A 171 7.40 -17.70 -2.54
CA LEU A 171 7.59 -18.55 -1.37
C LEU A 171 6.95 -19.95 -1.53
N ASP A 172 6.40 -20.30 -2.71
CA ASP A 172 5.68 -21.56 -2.91
C ASP A 172 6.50 -22.81 -2.61
N ASN A 173 7.76 -22.82 -3.01
CA ASN A 173 8.66 -23.98 -2.86
C ASN A 173 9.47 -23.98 -1.55
N THR A 174 9.09 -23.15 -0.58
CA THR A 174 9.84 -23.01 0.68
C THR A 174 9.38 -23.97 1.78
N GLY A 175 8.26 -24.68 1.61
CA GLY A 175 7.65 -25.52 2.64
C GLY A 175 6.91 -24.74 3.73
N LEU A 176 6.97 -23.40 3.74
CA LEU A 176 6.29 -22.56 4.74
C LEU A 176 4.76 -22.65 4.62
N PRO A 177 4.04 -22.69 5.75
CA PRO A 177 2.58 -22.60 5.76
C PRO A 177 2.09 -21.27 5.18
N PRO A 178 0.91 -21.23 4.54
CA PRO A 178 0.40 -20.03 3.85
C PRO A 178 0.34 -18.78 4.71
N ASN A 179 -0.04 -18.90 5.96
CA ASN A 179 -0.09 -17.76 6.89
C ASN A 179 1.29 -17.17 7.19
N GLU A 180 2.35 -17.98 7.24
CA GLU A 180 3.72 -17.49 7.44
C GLU A 180 4.23 -16.77 6.19
N ARG A 181 3.90 -17.27 4.98
CA ARG A 181 4.23 -16.56 3.73
C ARG A 181 3.60 -15.16 3.69
N VAL A 182 2.31 -15.05 4.07
CA VAL A 182 1.62 -13.76 4.19
C VAL A 182 2.35 -12.83 5.17
N VAL A 183 2.76 -13.34 6.33
CA VAL A 183 3.49 -12.53 7.33
C VAL A 183 4.83 -12.05 6.78
N ILE A 184 5.59 -12.90 6.09
CA ILE A 184 6.89 -12.52 5.51
C ILE A 184 6.71 -11.40 4.49
N VAL A 185 5.81 -11.57 3.51
CA VAL A 185 5.53 -10.57 2.46
C VAL A 185 5.05 -9.27 3.08
N ALA A 186 4.11 -9.33 4.02
CA ALA A 186 3.59 -8.15 4.71
C ALA A 186 4.68 -7.43 5.51
N THR A 187 5.58 -8.18 6.17
CA THR A 187 6.68 -7.59 6.96
C THR A 187 7.69 -6.89 6.04
N VAL A 188 8.08 -7.52 4.92
CA VAL A 188 8.94 -6.89 3.90
C VAL A 188 8.31 -5.59 3.40
N THR A 189 7.06 -5.64 2.96
CA THR A 189 6.34 -4.47 2.43
C THR A 189 6.23 -3.35 3.45
N SER A 190 5.82 -3.67 4.68
CA SER A 190 5.69 -2.69 5.77
C SER A 190 7.02 -2.05 6.14
N THR A 191 8.11 -2.82 6.11
CA THR A 191 9.46 -2.29 6.38
C THR A 191 9.86 -1.26 5.34
N VAL A 192 9.63 -1.54 4.05
CA VAL A 192 9.93 -0.58 2.97
C VAL A 192 9.08 0.68 3.11
N ILE A 193 7.76 0.54 3.33
CA ILE A 193 6.84 1.68 3.50
C ILE A 193 7.31 2.56 4.66
N ASN A 194 7.64 1.96 5.81
CA ASN A 194 8.06 2.69 7.00
C ASN A 194 9.40 3.41 6.79
N ALA A 195 10.39 2.75 6.20
CA ALA A 195 11.68 3.35 5.87
C ALA A 195 11.53 4.54 4.91
N ALA A 196 10.69 4.41 3.88
CA ALA A 196 10.45 5.48 2.93
C ALA A 196 9.69 6.67 3.56
N GLN A 197 8.71 6.41 4.46
CA GLN A 197 8.04 7.47 5.23
C GLN A 197 9.00 8.24 6.12
N ASN A 198 9.89 7.53 6.83
CA ASN A 198 10.89 8.15 7.70
C ASN A 198 11.85 9.03 6.87
N ALA A 199 12.38 8.51 5.77
CA ALA A 199 13.25 9.27 4.87
C ALA A 199 12.55 10.54 4.33
N ALA A 200 11.29 10.44 3.93
CA ALA A 200 10.51 11.58 3.47
C ALA A 200 10.23 12.58 4.59
N ALA A 201 9.97 12.12 5.82
CA ALA A 201 9.76 13.00 6.98
C ALA A 201 11.04 13.77 7.34
N GLU A 202 12.19 13.10 7.32
CA GLU A 202 13.51 13.74 7.52
C GLU A 202 13.82 14.77 6.44
N ALA A 203 13.59 14.43 5.16
CA ALA A 203 13.79 15.36 4.05
C ALA A 203 12.91 16.61 4.20
N ARG A 204 11.63 16.45 4.60
CA ARG A 204 10.74 17.57 4.88
C ARG A 204 11.22 18.42 6.07
N ALA A 205 11.70 17.78 7.14
CA ALA A 205 12.25 18.48 8.30
C ALA A 205 13.47 19.31 7.91
N ARG A 206 14.41 18.73 7.16
CA ARG A 206 15.60 19.45 6.64
C ARG A 206 15.21 20.67 5.81
N SER A 207 14.29 20.49 4.88
CA SER A 207 13.80 21.61 4.05
C SER A 207 13.13 22.70 4.87
N ARG A 208 12.30 22.32 5.84
CA ARG A 208 11.59 23.27 6.71
C ARG A 208 12.54 24.12 7.56
N PHE A 209 13.57 23.49 8.12
CA PHE A 209 14.53 24.15 9.00
C PHE A 209 15.72 24.73 8.22
N ARG A 210 15.82 24.49 6.91
CA ARG A 210 16.91 24.92 6.02
C ARG A 210 18.28 24.49 6.55
N VAL A 211 18.39 23.26 7.02
CA VAL A 211 19.62 22.67 7.55
C VAL A 211 20.09 21.54 6.65
N THR A 212 21.40 21.42 6.52
CA THR A 212 22.05 20.30 5.84
C THR A 212 22.20 19.10 6.77
N ASP A 213 22.47 17.92 6.22
CA ASP A 213 22.76 16.72 7.02
C ASP A 213 23.99 16.93 7.91
N GLU A 214 25.01 17.60 7.40
CA GLU A 214 26.24 17.93 8.14
C GLU A 214 25.95 18.86 9.34
N GLU A 215 25.11 19.88 9.17
CA GLU A 215 24.70 20.79 10.23
C GLU A 215 23.86 20.07 11.31
N ILE A 216 22.97 19.17 10.91
CA ILE A 216 22.19 18.34 11.85
C ILE A 216 23.15 17.47 12.66
N VAL A 217 24.05 16.73 11.99
CA VAL A 217 25.04 15.87 12.63
C VAL A 217 25.91 16.65 13.60
N SER A 218 26.42 17.79 13.16
CA SER A 218 27.24 18.68 14.01
C SER A 218 26.46 19.16 15.22
N SER A 219 25.23 19.60 15.05
CA SER A 219 24.36 20.08 16.14
C SER A 219 24.00 18.97 17.12
N VAL A 220 23.65 17.78 16.62
CA VAL A 220 23.37 16.61 17.45
C VAL A 220 24.62 16.18 18.22
N SER A 221 25.76 16.14 17.58
CA SER A 221 27.05 15.81 18.22
C SER A 221 27.44 16.82 19.28
N ALA A 222 27.26 18.11 19.03
CA ALA A 222 27.53 19.16 20.01
C ALA A 222 26.59 19.08 21.21
N PHE A 223 25.31 18.77 20.98
CA PHE A 223 24.32 18.62 22.06
C PHE A 223 24.51 17.34 22.88
N LEU A 224 24.69 16.19 22.19
CA LEU A 224 24.81 14.89 22.86
C LEU A 224 26.21 14.61 23.42
N GLY A 225 27.26 15.20 22.86
CA GLY A 225 28.66 14.98 23.30
C GLY A 225 28.85 15.04 24.80
N PRO A 226 28.50 16.16 25.48
CA PRO A 226 28.64 16.27 26.94
C PRO A 226 27.78 15.26 27.72
N ILE A 227 26.65 14.83 27.18
CA ILE A 227 25.77 13.83 27.80
C ILE A 227 26.42 12.44 27.70
N LEU A 228 26.95 12.10 26.55
CA LEU A 228 27.60 10.82 26.29
C LEU A 228 28.93 10.67 27.03
N GLU A 229 29.64 11.78 27.29
CA GLU A 229 30.89 11.80 28.07
C GLU A 229 30.69 11.44 29.54
N ARG A 230 29.47 11.60 30.09
CA ARG A 230 29.16 11.19 31.48
C ARG A 230 29.21 9.66 31.68
N GLY A 231 29.19 8.88 30.59
CA GLY A 231 29.31 7.44 30.64
C GLY A 231 28.01 6.66 30.86
N ASP A 232 26.87 7.35 30.99
CA ASP A 232 25.57 6.72 31.25
C ASP A 232 25.04 5.92 30.03
N TYR A 233 25.53 6.25 28.81
CA TYR A 233 25.04 5.69 27.54
C TYR A 233 26.17 5.10 26.65
N PRO A 234 26.94 4.09 27.10
CA PRO A 234 28.13 3.63 26.40
C PRO A 234 27.81 3.04 25.00
N ARG A 235 26.70 2.29 24.84
CA ARG A 235 26.30 1.70 23.56
C ARG A 235 25.80 2.76 22.56
N LEU A 236 25.08 3.76 23.02
CA LEU A 236 24.66 4.87 22.18
C LEU A 236 25.86 5.69 21.70
N ARG A 237 26.84 5.90 22.57
CA ARG A 237 28.11 6.55 22.20
C ARG A 237 28.82 5.79 21.09
N GLU A 238 28.99 4.48 21.25
CA GLU A 238 29.59 3.60 20.23
C GLU A 238 28.86 3.71 18.89
N ALA A 239 27.52 3.61 18.90
CA ALA A 239 26.70 3.71 17.70
C ALA A 239 26.82 5.06 17.00
N LEU A 240 26.82 6.18 17.75
CA LEU A 240 26.89 7.52 17.19
C LEU A 240 28.29 7.94 16.75
N THR A 241 29.34 7.30 17.25
CA THR A 241 30.74 7.56 16.86
C THR A 241 31.21 6.61 15.75
N SER A 242 30.39 5.65 15.35
CA SER A 242 30.68 4.75 14.22
C SER A 242 30.72 5.53 12.91
N ASP A 243 31.79 5.36 12.14
CA ASP A 243 31.94 5.98 10.81
C ASP A 243 31.04 5.35 9.74
N ASN A 244 30.31 4.29 10.09
CA ASN A 244 29.47 3.53 9.16
C ASN A 244 28.00 4.00 9.21
N ARG A 245 27.76 5.26 8.85
CA ARG A 245 26.41 5.81 8.76
C ARG A 245 25.77 5.31 7.47
N LEU A 246 24.63 4.63 7.60
CA LEU A 246 23.84 4.16 6.48
C LEU A 246 22.93 5.30 5.98
N ASP A 247 22.73 5.39 4.67
CA ASP A 247 21.64 6.18 4.12
C ASP A 247 20.28 5.44 4.31
N PRO A 248 19.14 6.12 4.18
CA PRO A 248 17.83 5.49 4.41
C PRO A 248 17.54 4.27 3.52
N LYS A 249 18.06 4.22 2.30
CA LYS A 249 17.92 3.05 1.41
C LYS A 249 18.77 1.88 1.92
N GLN A 250 19.99 2.15 2.37
CA GLN A 250 20.87 1.15 2.96
C GLN A 250 20.30 0.61 4.28
N GLU A 251 19.74 1.47 5.14
CA GLU A 251 19.06 1.05 6.38
C GLU A 251 17.88 0.11 6.07
N MET A 252 17.08 0.45 5.08
CA MET A 252 16.00 -0.41 4.59
C MET A 252 16.56 -1.75 4.10
N GLN A 253 17.61 -1.75 3.30
CA GLN A 253 18.22 -2.97 2.78
C GLN A 253 18.73 -3.88 3.89
N VAL A 254 19.42 -3.34 4.89
CA VAL A 254 19.87 -4.10 6.09
C VAL A 254 18.67 -4.68 6.83
N SER A 255 17.61 -3.91 7.02
CA SER A 255 16.37 -4.38 7.66
C SER A 255 15.72 -5.54 6.90
N ILE A 256 15.68 -5.45 5.57
CA ILE A 256 15.20 -6.55 4.72
C ILE A 256 16.07 -7.80 4.88
N GLU A 257 17.40 -7.68 4.88
CA GLU A 257 18.28 -8.85 5.08
C GLU A 257 18.02 -9.55 6.41
N LEU A 258 17.82 -8.81 7.50
CA LEU A 258 17.47 -9.39 8.81
C LEU A 258 16.14 -10.16 8.76
N ILE A 259 15.14 -9.68 8.03
CA ILE A 259 13.88 -10.38 7.82
C ILE A 259 14.10 -11.66 7.00
N LEU A 260 14.87 -11.57 5.92
CA LEU A 260 15.16 -12.71 5.05
C LEU A 260 16.01 -13.78 5.76
N ASP A 261 16.92 -13.40 6.67
CA ASP A 261 17.65 -14.34 7.50
C ASP A 261 16.72 -15.08 8.47
N GLY A 262 15.78 -14.36 9.08
CA GLY A 262 14.72 -14.96 9.91
C GLY A 262 13.83 -15.92 9.11
N ALA A 263 13.44 -15.55 7.90
CA ALA A 263 12.66 -16.41 7.00
C ALA A 263 13.47 -17.66 6.59
N ALA A 264 14.76 -17.52 6.27
CA ALA A 264 15.64 -18.66 5.95
C ALA A 264 15.76 -19.66 7.11
N ALA A 265 15.90 -19.17 8.35
CA ALA A 265 15.91 -20.00 9.53
C ALA A 265 14.60 -20.78 9.74
N ARG A 266 13.46 -20.15 9.44
CA ARG A 266 12.12 -20.80 9.47
C ARG A 266 12.01 -21.88 8.40
N ILE A 267 12.42 -21.59 7.17
CA ILE A 267 12.42 -22.54 6.03
C ILE A 267 13.30 -23.76 6.36
N ALA A 268 14.47 -23.56 6.95
CA ALA A 268 15.37 -24.65 7.32
C ALA A 268 14.83 -25.54 8.45
N ALA A 269 13.84 -25.07 9.20
CA ALA A 269 13.20 -25.81 10.29
C ALA A 269 11.92 -26.57 9.88
N THR A 270 11.48 -26.38 8.63
CA THR A 270 10.30 -27.04 8.03
C THR A 270 10.70 -28.33 7.34
#